data_50e7c9e079f08e4b1af2f47cbd90f8b4
#
_entry.id   50e7c9e079f08e4b1af2f47cbd90f8b4
#
_cell.length_a   1.000
_cell.length_b   1.000
_cell.length_c   1.000
_cell.angle_alpha   90.00
_cell.angle_beta   90.00
_cell.angle_gamma   90.00
#
_symmetry.space_group_name_H-M   'P 1'
#
loop_
_entity.id
_entity.type
_entity.pdbx_description
1 polymer ?
#
loop_
_entity_poly.entity_id
_entity_poly.type
_entity_poly.pdbx_seq_one_letter_code
_entity_poly.pdbx_strand_id
1 'polypeptide(L)'
;MRFRVIAADYDGTLANDGRVDQETLQMLACVRDSGRKLLLVTGRELESLRMVFPQLGLFDLIVAENGALLYHPATGEQRLLAKSPPSAFLDMLRRSGANSLSVGRCIVATLRSHEAEVYKAIEELGLNLQIILNRESVMVLPVGVDKSTGFRAAMAELRLPIASAVGIGDAENDYAFLNLCGFSVAVGNAIPSLKERVHLVTSGDDGAGVVEVLQKLLVSEDSFAMATPELSDPFEP
;
A
#
# COMPACT_ATOMS: atom_id res chain seq x y z
N MET A 1 -23.10 5.86 7.41
CA MET A 1 -21.85 5.75 6.65
C MET A 1 -21.24 4.41 6.98
N ARG A 2 -21.31 3.47 6.05
CA ARG A 2 -20.75 2.11 6.15
C ARG A 2 -19.23 2.15 5.96
N PHE A 3 -18.78 2.81 4.90
CA PHE A 3 -17.37 2.95 4.57
C PHE A 3 -16.83 4.30 5.07
N ARG A 4 -16.00 4.24 6.11
CA ARG A 4 -15.48 5.41 6.84
C ARG A 4 -14.03 5.73 6.51
N VAL A 5 -13.31 4.79 5.89
CA VAL A 5 -11.91 4.92 5.52
C VAL A 5 -11.73 4.54 4.06
N ILE A 6 -10.97 5.35 3.34
CA ILE A 6 -10.42 5.00 2.02
C ILE A 6 -8.93 4.77 2.20
N ALA A 7 -8.50 3.54 1.96
CA ALA A 7 -7.10 3.13 2.01
C ALA A 7 -6.62 2.84 0.59
N ALA A 8 -5.70 3.64 0.07
CA ALA A 8 -5.21 3.50 -1.29
C ALA A 8 -3.70 3.30 -1.33
N ASP A 9 -3.23 2.44 -2.24
CA ASP A 9 -1.82 2.42 -2.61
C ASP A 9 -1.45 3.66 -3.41
N TYR A 10 -0.14 3.91 -3.59
CA TYR A 10 0.39 5.07 -4.28
C TYR A 10 0.74 4.77 -5.73
N ASP A 11 1.79 3.95 -5.98
CA ASP A 11 2.37 3.73 -7.30
C ASP A 11 1.54 2.77 -8.14
N GLY A 12 1.03 3.22 -9.29
CA GLY A 12 0.14 2.42 -10.12
C GLY A 12 -1.30 2.38 -9.63
N THR A 13 -1.62 3.11 -8.53
CA THR A 13 -2.98 3.24 -7.98
C THR A 13 -3.42 4.69 -7.95
N LEU A 14 -2.83 5.54 -7.09
CA LEU A 14 -3.10 6.98 -7.08
C LEU A 14 -2.25 7.72 -8.12
N ALA A 15 -1.03 7.26 -8.33
CA ALA A 15 -0.01 7.91 -9.11
C ALA A 15 0.36 7.12 -10.37
N ASN A 16 0.41 7.81 -11.50
CA ASN A 16 1.04 7.36 -12.72
C ASN A 16 2.43 7.98 -12.82
N ASP A 17 3.47 7.17 -13.02
CA ASP A 17 4.87 7.61 -13.04
C ASP A 17 5.25 8.53 -11.86
N GLY A 18 4.76 8.19 -10.66
CA GLY A 18 5.03 8.90 -9.42
C GLY A 18 4.28 10.23 -9.28
N ARG A 19 3.31 10.54 -10.13
CA ARG A 19 2.53 11.80 -10.11
C ARG A 19 1.05 11.51 -9.97
N VAL A 20 0.41 12.21 -9.04
CA VAL A 20 -1.05 12.22 -8.88
C VAL A 20 -1.61 13.40 -9.66
N ASP A 21 -2.59 13.15 -10.51
CA ASP A 21 -3.25 14.18 -11.31
C ASP A 21 -4.18 15.08 -10.48
N GLN A 22 -4.57 16.21 -11.06
CA GLN A 22 -5.38 17.22 -10.37
C GLN A 22 -6.80 16.73 -10.06
N GLU A 23 -7.40 15.89 -10.90
CA GLU A 23 -8.74 15.36 -10.71
C GLU A 23 -8.77 14.40 -9.53
N THR A 24 -7.77 13.50 -9.45
CA THR A 24 -7.58 12.60 -8.31
C THR A 24 -7.39 13.36 -7.00
N LEU A 25 -6.56 14.42 -6.99
CA LEU A 25 -6.37 15.26 -5.80
C LEU A 25 -7.68 15.94 -5.35
N GLN A 26 -8.46 16.47 -6.28
CA GLN A 26 -9.75 17.09 -5.99
C GLN A 26 -10.74 16.07 -5.43
N MET A 27 -10.79 14.88 -6.00
CA MET A 27 -11.69 13.81 -5.54
C MET A 27 -11.33 13.34 -4.12
N LEU A 28 -10.04 13.17 -3.82
CA LEU A 28 -9.57 12.87 -2.46
C LEU A 28 -9.99 13.96 -1.47
N ALA A 29 -9.89 15.23 -1.84
CA ALA A 29 -10.36 16.34 -1.02
C ALA A 29 -11.89 16.27 -0.77
N CYS A 30 -12.70 15.99 -1.80
CA CYS A 30 -14.15 15.81 -1.66
C CYS A 30 -14.50 14.65 -0.71
N VAL A 31 -13.77 13.54 -0.79
CA VAL A 31 -13.95 12.39 0.12
C VAL A 31 -13.65 12.77 1.56
N ARG A 32 -12.55 13.50 1.80
CA ARG A 32 -12.21 14.00 3.13
C ARG A 32 -13.28 14.95 3.68
N ASP A 33 -13.78 15.86 2.84
CA ASP A 33 -14.83 16.81 3.20
C ASP A 33 -16.17 16.13 3.49
N SER A 34 -16.40 14.92 2.97
CA SER A 34 -17.54 14.08 3.34
C SER A 34 -17.45 13.47 4.75
N GLY A 35 -16.35 13.69 5.46
CA GLY A 35 -16.08 13.17 6.80
C GLY A 35 -15.42 11.80 6.84
N ARG A 36 -15.03 11.23 5.68
CA ARG A 36 -14.26 10.00 5.61
C ARG A 36 -12.78 10.25 5.88
N LYS A 37 -12.09 9.23 6.37
CA LYS A 37 -10.66 9.24 6.59
C LYS A 37 -9.92 8.75 5.35
N LEU A 38 -8.80 9.39 5.03
CA LEU A 38 -7.90 8.99 3.96
C LEU A 38 -6.65 8.35 4.55
N LEU A 39 -6.33 7.15 4.11
CA LEU A 39 -5.15 6.39 4.48
C LEU A 39 -4.34 6.06 3.22
N LEU A 40 -3.08 6.46 3.18
CA LEU A 40 -2.16 6.03 2.14
C LEU A 40 -1.40 4.79 2.62
N VAL A 41 -1.28 3.75 1.76
CA VAL A 41 -0.61 2.49 2.11
C VAL A 41 0.39 2.15 1.01
N THR A 42 1.65 2.54 1.18
CA THR A 42 2.66 2.48 0.12
C THR A 42 3.90 1.65 0.49
N GLY A 43 4.53 1.07 -0.54
CA GLY A 43 5.86 0.47 -0.44
C GLY A 43 6.99 1.49 -0.37
N ARG A 44 6.74 2.74 -0.74
CA ARG A 44 7.76 3.80 -0.76
C ARG A 44 8.29 4.10 0.64
N GLU A 45 9.58 4.46 0.68
CA GLU A 45 10.15 5.13 1.82
C GLU A 45 9.52 6.50 2.00
N LEU A 46 9.34 6.95 3.25
CA LEU A 46 8.68 8.21 3.55
C LEU A 46 9.38 9.42 2.90
N GLU A 47 10.70 9.44 2.90
CA GLU A 47 11.46 10.55 2.29
C GLU A 47 11.33 10.56 0.77
N SER A 48 11.35 9.39 0.13
CA SER A 48 11.07 9.26 -1.31
C SER A 48 9.66 9.73 -1.65
N LEU A 49 8.67 9.37 -0.83
CA LEU A 49 7.29 9.81 -1.01
C LEU A 49 7.16 11.32 -0.91
N ARG A 50 7.80 11.96 0.08
CA ARG A 50 7.81 13.42 0.27
C ARG A 50 8.34 14.19 -0.95
N MET A 51 9.34 13.63 -1.63
CA MET A 51 9.92 14.26 -2.82
C MET A 51 8.96 14.28 -4.02
N VAL A 52 8.16 13.22 -4.19
CA VAL A 52 7.29 13.08 -5.36
C VAL A 52 5.85 13.54 -5.09
N PHE A 53 5.43 13.55 -3.83
CA PHE A 53 4.07 13.89 -3.41
C PHE A 53 4.04 14.85 -2.23
N PRO A 54 4.12 16.17 -2.45
CA PRO A 54 4.13 17.16 -1.37
C PRO A 54 2.79 17.31 -0.64
N GLN A 55 1.68 16.78 -1.18
CA GLN A 55 0.33 16.92 -0.61
C GLN A 55 0.01 15.86 0.46
N LEU A 56 1.00 15.39 1.21
CA LEU A 56 0.82 14.38 2.28
C LEU A 56 -0.27 14.77 3.30
N GLY A 57 -0.47 16.07 3.53
CA GLY A 57 -1.52 16.59 4.41
C GLY A 57 -2.96 16.31 3.99
N LEU A 58 -3.20 15.73 2.81
CA LEU A 58 -4.51 15.21 2.41
C LEU A 58 -4.89 13.97 3.21
N PHE A 59 -3.91 13.18 3.67
CA PHE A 59 -4.14 11.93 4.37
C PHE A 59 -4.14 12.13 5.88
N ASP A 60 -5.01 11.39 6.57
CA ASP A 60 -5.03 11.34 8.03
C ASP A 60 -3.83 10.57 8.57
N LEU A 61 -3.50 9.46 7.92
CA LEU A 61 -2.34 8.61 8.23
C LEU A 61 -1.70 8.09 6.94
N ILE A 62 -0.41 7.81 7.01
CA ILE A 62 0.36 7.18 5.94
C ILE A 62 1.08 5.96 6.49
N VAL A 63 0.82 4.81 5.89
CA VAL A 63 1.57 3.58 6.06
C VAL A 63 2.62 3.55 4.96
N ALA A 64 3.87 3.73 5.33
CA ALA A 64 5.02 3.71 4.42
C ALA A 64 5.88 2.45 4.62
N GLU A 65 6.90 2.30 3.78
CA GLU A 65 7.85 1.20 3.86
C GLU A 65 7.17 -0.17 3.90
N ASN A 66 6.16 -0.33 3.04
CA ASN A 66 5.39 -1.58 2.90
C ASN A 66 4.82 -2.10 4.22
N GLY A 67 4.38 -1.21 5.11
CA GLY A 67 3.77 -1.55 6.39
C GLY A 67 4.66 -1.37 7.61
N ALA A 68 5.95 -1.05 7.44
CA ALA A 68 6.90 -0.97 8.53
C ALA A 68 6.96 0.39 9.26
N LEU A 69 6.37 1.43 8.67
CA LEU A 69 6.37 2.79 9.21
C LEU A 69 4.97 3.40 9.15
N LEU A 70 4.49 3.91 10.28
CA LEU A 70 3.29 4.75 10.34
C LEU A 70 3.70 6.21 10.52
N TYR A 71 3.14 7.09 9.69
CA TYR A 71 3.40 8.52 9.68
C TYR A 71 2.12 9.34 9.81
N HIS A 72 2.19 10.38 10.64
CA HIS A 72 1.12 11.36 10.88
C HIS A 72 1.43 12.65 10.15
N PRO A 73 0.81 12.98 9.02
CA PRO A 73 1.09 14.22 8.30
C PRO A 73 0.81 15.49 9.11
N ALA A 74 -0.22 15.45 9.96
CA ALA A 74 -0.62 16.63 10.77
C ALA A 74 0.39 17.01 11.85
N THR A 75 1.10 16.04 12.44
CA THR A 75 2.05 16.25 13.54
C THR A 75 3.51 16.06 13.15
N GLY A 76 3.74 15.38 12.02
CA GLY A 76 5.08 14.94 11.59
C GLY A 76 5.60 13.72 12.36
N GLU A 77 4.79 13.14 13.25
CA GLU A 77 5.18 11.98 14.04
C GLU A 77 5.39 10.74 13.17
N GLN A 78 6.43 9.97 13.48
CA GLN A 78 6.77 8.72 12.81
C GLN A 78 6.88 7.61 13.86
N ARG A 79 6.17 6.51 13.63
CA ARG A 79 6.22 5.32 14.47
C ARG A 79 6.71 4.12 13.66
N LEU A 80 7.86 3.57 14.02
CA LEU A 80 8.37 2.35 13.43
C LEU A 80 7.56 1.16 13.97
N LEU A 81 7.10 0.32 13.08
CA LEU A 81 6.34 -0.91 13.37
C LEU A 81 7.23 -2.15 13.28
N ALA A 82 8.46 -1.98 12.78
CA ALA A 82 9.44 -3.04 12.59
C ALA A 82 10.85 -2.55 12.91
N LYS A 83 11.80 -3.49 13.03
CA LYS A 83 13.22 -3.20 13.17
C LYS A 83 13.90 -3.13 11.81
N SER A 84 14.89 -2.26 11.69
CA SER A 84 15.74 -2.20 10.49
C SER A 84 16.51 -3.50 10.28
N PRO A 85 16.73 -3.94 9.03
CA PRO A 85 17.72 -4.94 8.72
C PRO A 85 19.11 -4.52 9.24
N PRO A 86 19.96 -5.47 9.66
CA PRO A 86 21.28 -5.14 10.20
C PRO A 86 22.22 -4.59 9.11
N SER A 87 23.17 -3.73 9.49
CA SER A 87 24.13 -3.14 8.54
C SER A 87 24.93 -4.18 7.77
N ALA A 88 25.24 -5.32 8.39
CA ALA A 88 25.93 -6.44 7.74
C ALA A 88 25.18 -6.96 6.49
N PHE A 89 23.84 -6.91 6.49
CA PHE A 89 23.01 -7.26 5.34
C PHE A 89 23.23 -6.29 4.17
N LEU A 90 23.19 -4.99 4.45
CA LEU A 90 23.45 -3.95 3.44
C LEU A 90 24.87 -4.04 2.87
N ASP A 91 25.85 -4.29 3.73
CA ASP A 91 27.25 -4.43 3.31
C ASP A 91 27.47 -5.67 2.43
N MET A 92 26.73 -6.74 2.70
CA MET A 92 26.78 -7.95 1.86
C MET A 92 26.16 -7.69 0.50
N LEU A 93 24.99 -7.06 0.42
CA LEU A 93 24.34 -6.69 -0.84
C LEU A 93 25.22 -5.78 -1.71
N ARG A 94 25.85 -4.77 -1.11
CA ARG A 94 26.79 -3.89 -1.83
C ARG A 94 27.98 -4.66 -2.39
N ARG A 95 28.55 -5.58 -1.62
CA ARG A 95 29.68 -6.42 -2.06
C ARG A 95 29.29 -7.41 -3.15
N SER A 96 28.06 -7.89 -3.18
CA SER A 96 27.56 -8.78 -4.23
C SER A 96 27.20 -8.08 -5.54
N GLY A 97 27.33 -6.75 -5.59
CA GLY A 97 27.08 -5.96 -6.81
C GLY A 97 25.65 -5.45 -6.97
N ALA A 98 24.84 -5.53 -5.93
CA ALA A 98 23.51 -4.91 -5.94
C ALA A 98 23.64 -3.37 -5.93
N ASN A 99 23.53 -2.76 -7.11
CA ASN A 99 23.85 -1.34 -7.31
C ASN A 99 22.68 -0.38 -7.05
N SER A 100 21.45 -0.89 -7.08
CA SER A 100 20.22 -0.08 -6.97
C SER A 100 19.53 -0.37 -5.64
N LEU A 101 20.24 -0.05 -4.54
CA LEU A 101 19.68 -0.21 -3.18
C LEU A 101 18.99 1.06 -2.74
N SER A 102 17.70 0.95 -2.43
CA SER A 102 16.91 1.92 -1.69
C SER A 102 16.83 1.46 -0.23
N VAL A 103 17.19 2.33 0.70
CA VAL A 103 17.33 1.97 2.12
C VAL A 103 16.49 2.93 2.94
N GLY A 104 15.34 2.43 3.39
CA GLY A 104 14.47 3.13 4.33
C GLY A 104 14.89 2.92 5.78
N ARG A 105 13.99 3.19 6.69
CA ARG A 105 14.20 2.97 8.14
C ARG A 105 14.07 1.51 8.54
N CYS A 106 13.17 0.77 7.87
CA CYS A 106 12.92 -0.66 8.13
C CYS A 106 12.94 -1.51 6.86
N ILE A 107 12.80 -0.89 5.68
CA ILE A 107 12.81 -1.56 4.39
C ILE A 107 14.16 -1.42 3.71
N VAL A 108 14.56 -2.47 2.99
CA VAL A 108 15.60 -2.40 1.96
C VAL A 108 14.97 -2.87 0.67
N ALA A 109 15.07 -2.08 -0.39
CA ALA A 109 14.54 -2.45 -1.69
C ALA A 109 15.63 -2.45 -2.76
N THR A 110 15.46 -3.30 -3.76
CA THR A 110 16.35 -3.40 -4.93
C THR A 110 15.55 -3.87 -6.14
N LEU A 111 16.22 -3.98 -7.28
CA LEU A 111 15.62 -4.52 -8.50
C LEU A 111 15.51 -6.05 -8.45
N ARG A 112 14.51 -6.58 -9.16
CA ARG A 112 14.26 -8.02 -9.27
C ARG A 112 15.45 -8.82 -9.82
N SER A 113 16.29 -8.18 -10.62
CA SER A 113 17.53 -8.78 -11.11
C SER A 113 18.53 -9.16 -10.00
N HIS A 114 18.36 -8.62 -8.79
CA HIS A 114 19.21 -8.90 -7.61
C HIS A 114 18.53 -9.80 -6.57
N GLU A 115 17.43 -10.46 -6.94
CA GLU A 115 16.67 -11.32 -6.02
C GLU A 115 17.55 -12.47 -5.45
N ALA A 116 18.40 -13.07 -6.29
CA ALA A 116 19.28 -14.16 -5.88
C ALA A 116 20.32 -13.73 -4.84
N GLU A 117 20.90 -12.54 -5.02
CA GLU A 117 21.86 -11.96 -4.07
C GLU A 117 21.19 -11.64 -2.73
N VAL A 118 19.94 -11.19 -2.77
CA VAL A 118 19.15 -10.93 -1.56
C VAL A 118 18.89 -12.23 -0.79
N TYR A 119 18.42 -13.28 -1.46
CA TYR A 119 18.23 -14.59 -0.83
C TYR A 119 19.49 -15.12 -0.20
N LYS A 120 20.61 -15.08 -0.94
CA LYS A 120 21.90 -15.51 -0.45
C LYS A 120 22.37 -14.75 0.79
N ALA A 121 22.20 -13.42 0.79
CA ALA A 121 22.56 -12.59 1.93
C ALA A 121 21.71 -12.88 3.19
N ILE A 122 20.42 -13.13 3.03
CA ILE A 122 19.52 -13.53 4.13
C ILE A 122 19.96 -14.88 4.72
N GLU A 123 20.24 -15.86 3.86
CA GLU A 123 20.64 -17.22 4.26
C GLU A 123 22.01 -17.24 4.95
N GLU A 124 23.05 -16.64 4.33
CA GLU A 124 24.39 -16.62 4.87
C GLU A 124 24.50 -15.89 6.22
N LEU A 125 23.68 -14.88 6.44
CA LEU A 125 23.65 -14.15 7.71
C LEU A 125 22.64 -14.71 8.72
N GLY A 126 21.86 -15.73 8.35
CA GLY A 126 20.85 -16.35 9.21
C GLY A 126 19.78 -15.35 9.68
N LEU A 127 19.34 -14.43 8.80
CA LEU A 127 18.44 -13.35 9.15
C LEU A 127 16.96 -13.76 9.05
N ASN A 128 16.15 -13.31 10.00
CA ASN A 128 14.70 -13.48 9.96
C ASN A 128 14.05 -12.35 9.14
N LEU A 129 14.34 -12.34 7.84
CA LEU A 129 13.82 -11.40 6.85
C LEU A 129 13.02 -12.15 5.79
N GLN A 130 12.05 -11.45 5.20
CA GLN A 130 11.25 -11.93 4.08
C GLN A 130 11.44 -11.04 2.86
N ILE A 131 11.20 -11.63 1.69
CA ILE A 131 11.16 -10.94 0.42
C ILE A 131 9.70 -10.74 0.03
N ILE A 132 9.34 -9.52 -0.33
CA ILE A 132 8.05 -9.16 -0.90
C ILE A 132 8.31 -8.59 -2.28
N LEU A 133 7.68 -9.20 -3.28
CA LEU A 133 7.77 -8.73 -4.66
C LEU A 133 6.73 -7.67 -4.92
N ASN A 134 7.09 -6.67 -5.71
CA ASN A 134 6.19 -5.67 -6.26
C ASN A 134 6.68 -5.30 -7.67
N ARG A 135 6.05 -5.88 -8.69
CA ARG A 135 6.47 -5.74 -10.10
C ARG A 135 7.98 -6.03 -10.27
N GLU A 136 8.77 -5.00 -10.59
CA GLU A 136 10.23 -5.10 -10.80
C GLU A 136 11.06 -4.85 -9.52
N SER A 137 10.40 -4.67 -8.38
CA SER A 137 11.07 -4.41 -7.10
C SER A 137 11.07 -5.65 -6.20
N VAL A 138 12.19 -5.84 -5.52
CA VAL A 138 12.38 -6.78 -4.42
C VAL A 138 12.47 -5.96 -3.13
N MET A 139 11.53 -6.14 -2.24
CA MET A 139 11.45 -5.47 -0.93
C MET A 139 11.80 -6.45 0.16
N VAL A 140 12.71 -6.07 1.04
CA VAL A 140 13.18 -6.88 2.17
C VAL A 140 12.75 -6.25 3.47
N LEU A 141 12.04 -7.02 4.28
CA LEU A 141 11.48 -6.60 5.57
C LEU A 141 11.61 -7.74 6.60
N PRO A 142 11.48 -7.45 7.90
CA PRO A 142 11.31 -8.51 8.90
C PRO A 142 10.10 -9.39 8.59
N VAL A 143 10.22 -10.69 8.86
CA VAL A 143 9.12 -11.64 8.67
C VAL A 143 7.87 -11.19 9.41
N GLY A 144 6.71 -11.26 8.73
CA GLY A 144 5.41 -10.86 9.25
C GLY A 144 5.10 -9.36 9.13
N VAL A 145 5.95 -8.59 8.45
CA VAL A 145 5.72 -7.16 8.18
C VAL A 145 5.40 -6.96 6.71
N ASP A 146 4.20 -6.52 6.42
CA ASP A 146 3.68 -6.20 5.09
C ASP A 146 2.68 -5.03 5.17
N LYS A 147 2.09 -4.64 4.04
CA LYS A 147 1.07 -3.57 4.02
C LYS A 147 -0.08 -3.82 4.98
N SER A 148 -0.47 -5.08 5.24
CA SER A 148 -1.54 -5.41 6.17
C SER A 148 -1.19 -5.10 7.63
N THR A 149 0.08 -5.28 8.01
CA THR A 149 0.59 -4.95 9.34
C THR A 149 0.42 -3.45 9.63
N GLY A 150 0.89 -2.62 8.71
CA GLY A 150 0.77 -1.17 8.83
C GLY A 150 -0.68 -0.70 8.76
N PHE A 151 -1.48 -1.28 7.87
CA PHE A 151 -2.90 -0.98 7.73
C PHE A 151 -3.67 -1.29 9.03
N ARG A 152 -3.44 -2.46 9.66
CA ARG A 152 -4.04 -2.79 10.96
C ARG A 152 -3.66 -1.77 12.04
N ALA A 153 -2.38 -1.37 12.09
CA ALA A 153 -1.91 -0.38 13.05
C ALA A 153 -2.58 0.99 12.83
N ALA A 154 -2.73 1.43 11.57
CA ALA A 154 -3.43 2.67 11.22
C ALA A 154 -4.92 2.63 11.59
N MET A 155 -5.62 1.54 11.28
CA MET A 155 -7.05 1.38 11.62
C MET A 155 -7.28 1.37 13.14
N ALA A 156 -6.39 0.70 13.89
CA ALA A 156 -6.44 0.72 15.35
C ALA A 156 -6.25 2.13 15.91
N GLU A 157 -5.35 2.92 15.33
CA GLU A 157 -5.09 4.29 15.75
C GLU A 157 -6.25 5.23 15.40
N LEU A 158 -6.88 5.06 14.26
CA LEU A 158 -8.12 5.76 13.89
C LEU A 158 -9.31 5.31 14.75
N ARG A 159 -9.20 4.21 15.49
CA ARG A 159 -10.27 3.58 16.28
C ARG A 159 -11.48 3.23 15.42
N LEU A 160 -11.23 2.72 14.21
CA LEU A 160 -12.24 2.33 13.25
C LEU A 160 -12.17 0.83 12.95
N PRO A 161 -13.33 0.17 12.76
CA PRO A 161 -13.34 -1.23 12.34
C PRO A 161 -12.68 -1.40 10.97
N ILE A 162 -11.87 -2.44 10.81
CA ILE A 162 -11.19 -2.77 9.54
C ILE A 162 -12.21 -2.93 8.40
N ALA A 163 -13.35 -3.57 8.67
CA ALA A 163 -14.44 -3.75 7.71
C ALA A 163 -15.10 -2.42 7.24
N SER A 164 -14.81 -1.29 7.88
CA SER A 164 -15.27 0.03 7.43
C SER A 164 -14.37 0.69 6.40
N ALA A 165 -13.34 0.00 5.92
CA ALA A 165 -12.43 0.51 4.91
C ALA A 165 -12.79 -0.01 3.51
N VAL A 166 -12.66 0.89 2.51
CA VAL A 166 -12.51 0.54 1.10
C VAL A 166 -11.01 0.56 0.81
N GLY A 167 -10.46 -0.56 0.36
CA GLY A 167 -9.07 -0.68 -0.07
C GLY A 167 -8.95 -0.58 -1.58
N ILE A 168 -7.95 0.14 -2.10
CA ILE A 168 -7.69 0.30 -3.54
C ILE A 168 -6.22 0.01 -3.79
N GLY A 169 -5.91 -0.83 -4.80
CA GLY A 169 -4.54 -1.23 -5.12
C GLY A 169 -4.40 -1.77 -6.53
N ASP A 170 -3.16 -2.15 -6.91
CA ASP A 170 -2.82 -2.59 -8.27
C ASP A 170 -1.84 -3.78 -8.36
N ALA A 171 -1.10 -4.09 -7.30
CA ALA A 171 0.03 -5.01 -7.36
C ALA A 171 0.04 -6.11 -6.27
N GLU A 172 1.07 -6.98 -6.30
CA GLU A 172 1.18 -8.16 -5.44
C GLU A 172 1.20 -7.81 -3.95
N ASN A 173 1.89 -6.73 -3.58
CA ASN A 173 2.03 -6.31 -2.18
C ASN A 173 0.74 -5.72 -1.58
N ASP A 174 -0.30 -5.50 -2.41
CA ASP A 174 -1.60 -5.00 -1.95
C ASP A 174 -2.53 -6.10 -1.43
N TYR A 175 -2.33 -7.35 -1.87
CA TYR A 175 -3.20 -8.46 -1.49
C TYR A 175 -3.53 -8.52 -0.02
N ALA A 176 -2.49 -8.43 0.81
CA ALA A 176 -2.62 -8.66 2.24
C ALA A 176 -3.52 -7.63 2.91
N PHE A 177 -3.44 -6.34 2.53
CA PHE A 177 -4.29 -5.31 3.13
C PHE A 177 -5.67 -5.23 2.48
N LEU A 178 -5.78 -5.46 1.16
CA LEU A 178 -7.06 -5.47 0.44
C LEU A 178 -8.00 -6.55 0.96
N ASN A 179 -7.47 -7.74 1.27
CA ASN A 179 -8.25 -8.85 1.86
C ASN A 179 -8.80 -8.54 3.25
N LEU A 180 -8.26 -7.54 3.95
CA LEU A 180 -8.77 -7.11 5.25
C LEU A 180 -9.91 -6.11 5.13
N CYS A 181 -9.95 -5.34 4.04
CA CYS A 181 -10.93 -4.27 3.85
C CYS A 181 -12.34 -4.84 3.70
N GLY A 182 -13.33 -4.10 4.17
CA GLY A 182 -14.74 -4.45 3.97
C GLY A 182 -15.18 -4.39 2.51
N PHE A 183 -14.38 -3.72 1.67
CA PHE A 183 -14.54 -3.66 0.23
C PHE A 183 -13.17 -3.43 -0.43
N SER A 184 -12.82 -4.26 -1.40
CA SER A 184 -11.54 -4.19 -2.10
C SER A 184 -11.73 -3.87 -3.58
N VAL A 185 -10.83 -3.06 -4.11
CA VAL A 185 -10.87 -2.57 -5.48
C VAL A 185 -9.50 -2.72 -6.12
N ALA A 186 -9.46 -3.17 -7.36
CA ALA A 186 -8.30 -3.11 -8.24
C ALA A 186 -8.53 -2.06 -9.33
N VAL A 187 -7.55 -1.19 -9.57
CA VAL A 187 -7.59 -0.26 -10.70
C VAL A 187 -7.39 -0.97 -12.04
N GLY A 188 -7.74 -0.31 -13.16
CA GLY A 188 -7.74 -0.92 -14.49
C GLY A 188 -6.39 -1.50 -14.92
N ASN A 189 -5.28 -0.87 -14.55
CA ASN A 189 -3.91 -1.33 -14.80
C ASN A 189 -3.37 -2.36 -13.79
N ALA A 190 -4.18 -2.80 -12.82
CA ALA A 190 -3.77 -3.79 -11.83
C ALA A 190 -3.39 -5.13 -12.48
N ILE A 191 -2.52 -5.88 -11.80
CA ILE A 191 -2.11 -7.21 -12.25
C ILE A 191 -3.32 -8.17 -12.32
N PRO A 192 -3.35 -9.09 -13.31
CA PRO A 192 -4.49 -10.00 -13.50
C PRO A 192 -4.87 -10.77 -12.24
N SER A 193 -3.89 -11.29 -11.53
CA SER A 193 -4.10 -12.09 -10.31
C SER A 193 -4.74 -11.30 -9.17
N LEU A 194 -4.56 -9.97 -9.09
CA LEU A 194 -5.25 -9.11 -8.12
C LEU A 194 -6.70 -8.88 -8.55
N LYS A 195 -6.95 -8.62 -9.84
CA LYS A 195 -8.30 -8.39 -10.37
C LYS A 195 -9.26 -9.54 -10.09
N GLU A 196 -8.75 -10.78 -10.06
CA GLU A 196 -9.53 -11.99 -9.78
C GLU A 196 -9.97 -12.13 -8.31
N ARG A 197 -9.42 -11.32 -7.40
CA ARG A 197 -9.57 -11.48 -5.94
C ARG A 197 -10.15 -10.26 -5.22
N VAL A 198 -10.63 -9.29 -5.97
CA VAL A 198 -11.23 -8.07 -5.40
C VAL A 198 -12.72 -7.99 -5.70
N HIS A 199 -13.42 -7.18 -4.93
CA HIS A 199 -14.86 -6.98 -5.12
C HIS A 199 -15.19 -6.17 -6.38
N LEU A 200 -14.31 -5.27 -6.82
CA LEU A 200 -14.54 -4.40 -7.96
C LEU A 200 -13.22 -4.19 -8.74
N VAL A 201 -13.30 -4.23 -10.06
CA VAL A 201 -12.23 -3.77 -10.95
C VAL A 201 -12.73 -2.52 -11.66
N THR A 202 -11.96 -1.42 -11.63
CA THR A 202 -12.34 -0.19 -12.33
C THR A 202 -12.07 -0.27 -13.82
N SER A 203 -12.76 0.58 -14.59
CA SER A 203 -12.48 0.76 -16.02
C SER A 203 -11.27 1.66 -16.25
N GLY A 204 -11.07 2.63 -15.37
CA GLY A 204 -9.95 3.57 -15.41
C GLY A 204 -8.69 2.98 -14.79
N ASP A 205 -7.55 3.39 -15.33
CA ASP A 205 -6.23 3.08 -14.80
C ASP A 205 -5.84 4.09 -13.71
N ASP A 206 -4.93 3.72 -12.80
CA ASP A 206 -4.31 4.60 -11.81
C ASP A 206 -5.34 5.54 -11.12
N GLY A 207 -5.04 6.85 -11.05
CA GLY A 207 -5.90 7.87 -10.47
C GLY A 207 -7.29 7.95 -11.07
N ALA A 208 -7.45 7.73 -12.38
CA ALA A 208 -8.78 7.71 -13.02
C ALA A 208 -9.67 6.57 -12.48
N GLY A 209 -9.08 5.39 -12.22
CA GLY A 209 -9.78 4.29 -11.56
C GLY A 209 -10.18 4.64 -10.13
N VAL A 210 -9.31 5.32 -9.40
CA VAL A 210 -9.62 5.80 -8.05
C VAL A 210 -10.76 6.81 -8.08
N VAL A 211 -10.74 7.78 -8.99
CA VAL A 211 -11.83 8.76 -9.17
C VAL A 211 -13.15 8.06 -9.43
N GLU A 212 -13.18 7.06 -10.32
CA GLU A 212 -14.38 6.25 -10.62
C GLU A 212 -14.99 5.65 -9.35
N VAL A 213 -14.17 5.04 -8.51
CA VAL A 213 -14.60 4.43 -7.23
C VAL A 213 -15.16 5.47 -6.26
N LEU A 214 -14.41 6.55 -6.07
CA LEU A 214 -14.75 7.58 -5.10
C LEU A 214 -16.02 8.35 -5.49
N GLN A 215 -16.25 8.59 -6.78
CA GLN A 215 -17.48 9.16 -7.29
C GLN A 215 -18.69 8.27 -6.97
N LYS A 216 -18.59 6.96 -7.29
CA LYS A 216 -19.65 6.00 -6.98
C LYS A 216 -19.96 5.95 -5.48
N LEU A 217 -18.92 5.94 -4.64
CA LEU A 217 -19.05 5.90 -3.18
C LEU A 217 -19.72 7.16 -2.61
N LEU A 218 -19.42 8.34 -3.16
CA LEU A 218 -20.03 9.60 -2.72
C LEU A 218 -21.48 9.74 -3.14
N VAL A 219 -21.89 9.15 -4.28
CA VAL A 219 -23.28 9.17 -4.75
C VAL A 219 -24.16 8.24 -3.92
N SER A 220 -23.75 6.99 -3.70
CA SER A 220 -24.52 6.02 -2.92
C SER A 220 -23.65 4.85 -2.44
N GLU A 221 -23.48 4.74 -1.13
CA GLU A 221 -22.76 3.60 -0.52
C GLU A 221 -23.49 2.27 -0.75
N ASP A 222 -24.80 2.25 -0.75
CA ASP A 222 -25.59 1.03 -0.91
C ASP A 222 -25.49 0.51 -2.35
N SER A 223 -25.65 1.39 -3.34
CA SER A 223 -25.46 1.04 -4.75
C SER A 223 -24.04 0.59 -5.05
N PHE A 224 -23.04 1.20 -4.40
CA PHE A 224 -21.63 0.81 -4.50
C PHE A 224 -21.40 -0.61 -3.96
N ALA A 225 -21.99 -0.95 -2.82
CA ALA A 225 -21.84 -2.26 -2.19
C ALA A 225 -22.64 -3.39 -2.88
N MET A 226 -23.75 -3.05 -3.54
CA MET A 226 -24.61 -4.03 -4.25
C MET A 226 -24.09 -4.44 -5.63
N ALA A 227 -23.15 -3.69 -6.20
CA ALA A 227 -22.58 -3.96 -7.52
C ALA A 227 -21.56 -5.10 -7.54
N THR A 228 -21.44 -5.88 -6.45
CA THR A 228 -20.39 -6.89 -6.31
C THR A 228 -20.93 -8.30 -6.26
N PRO A 229 -20.34 -9.25 -7.00
CA PRO A 229 -20.53 -10.67 -6.74
C PRO A 229 -19.98 -11.00 -5.33
N GLU A 230 -20.68 -11.89 -4.60
CA GLU A 230 -20.13 -12.50 -3.40
C GLU A 230 -18.80 -13.20 -3.78
N LEU A 231 -17.69 -12.73 -3.25
CA LEU A 231 -16.43 -13.46 -3.37
C LEU A 231 -16.63 -14.79 -2.62
N SER A 232 -16.57 -15.90 -3.34
CA SER A 232 -16.48 -17.22 -2.72
C SER A 232 -15.22 -17.22 -1.84
N ASP A 233 -15.39 -17.60 -0.59
CA ASP A 233 -14.25 -17.75 0.35
C ASP A 233 -13.24 -18.74 -0.26
N PRO A 234 -12.01 -18.33 -0.64
CA PRO A 234 -11.03 -19.24 -1.23
C PRO A 234 -10.50 -20.27 -0.22
N PHE A 235 -10.98 -20.27 1.03
CA PHE A 235 -10.60 -21.16 2.12
C PHE A 235 -11.75 -22.01 2.65
N GLU A 236 -12.94 -22.02 2.00
CA GLU A 236 -13.89 -23.11 2.29
C GLU A 236 -13.37 -24.42 1.69
N PRO A 237 -13.26 -25.49 2.52
CA PRO A 237 -12.65 -26.76 2.15
C PRO A 237 -13.47 -27.55 1.10
#